data_15e9a8e0ff0ef691e059160f903973da
#
_entry.id   15e9a8e0ff0ef691e059160f903973da
#
_cell.length_a   1.000
_cell.length_b   1.000
_cell.length_c   1.000
_cell.angle_alpha   90.00
_cell.angle_beta   90.00
_cell.angle_gamma   90.00
#
_symmetry.space_group_name_H-M   'P 1'
#
loop_
_entity.id
_entity.type
_entity.pdbx_description
1 polymer ?
#
loop_
_entity_poly.entity_id
_entity_poly.type
_entity_poly.pdbx_seq_one_letter_code
_entity_poly.pdbx_strand_id
1 'polypeptide(L)'
;MKHIQIAKRIGALALCAALTVGVLTMGAGAAGTNVTAQLSPDITVVVDGAARTFYNAGGEEVHPIAYNGTTYLPIRAIGELMDKNVNWDQSSLTVSISGARTAADVAGTPDRNAMERSITAALWPDITVMVDGVERTFTDAQSRTVYPLVYHGSVYLPVRAIGNLMGKNVSWDGATETVTLSGELLITDVSPTVSQKTFP
;
A
#
# COMPACT_ATOMS: atom_id res chain seq x y z
N MET A 1 -66.43 49.34 -13.15
CA MET A 1 -65.87 50.51 -12.42
C MET A 1 -64.48 50.09 -11.98
N LYS A 2 -63.48 50.52 -12.75
CA LYS A 2 -62.52 51.60 -12.47
C LYS A 2 -61.96 51.50 -11.03
N HIS A 3 -60.69 51.19 -10.83
CA HIS A 3 -59.60 52.11 -10.64
C HIS A 3 -58.32 51.30 -10.35
N ILE A 4 -57.31 51.46 -11.06
CA ILE A 4 -56.15 52.40 -11.06
C ILE A 4 -54.99 51.88 -10.22
N GLN A 5 -53.99 51.68 -11.00
CA GLN A 5 -52.55 51.65 -10.75
C GLN A 5 -52.05 52.47 -9.59
N ILE A 6 -51.07 51.98 -8.85
CA ILE A 6 -49.90 52.80 -8.51
C ILE A 6 -48.67 51.87 -8.31
N ALA A 7 -47.75 52.06 -9.21
CA ALA A 7 -46.39 51.55 -9.07
C ALA A 7 -45.63 52.35 -7.98
N LYS A 8 -44.88 51.66 -7.14
CA LYS A 8 -43.77 52.28 -6.44
C LYS A 8 -42.54 51.40 -6.55
N ARG A 9 -41.61 51.92 -7.35
CA ARG A 9 -40.24 51.51 -7.41
C ARG A 9 -39.53 51.90 -6.12
N ILE A 10 -38.89 50.96 -5.43
CA ILE A 10 -37.84 51.20 -4.49
C ILE A 10 -36.82 50.13 -4.69
N GLY A 11 -35.75 50.40 -5.35
CA GLY A 11 -34.44 50.62 -4.82
C GLY A 11 -33.69 49.27 -4.59
N ALA A 12 -33.04 48.78 -5.65
CA ALA A 12 -32.09 47.73 -5.56
C ALA A 12 -30.86 48.24 -4.76
N LEU A 13 -30.58 47.63 -3.64
CA LEU A 13 -29.23 47.63 -3.05
C LEU A 13 -28.69 46.23 -3.26
N ALA A 14 -27.89 46.09 -4.31
CA ALA A 14 -27.06 44.93 -4.53
C ALA A 14 -25.94 44.94 -3.49
N LEU A 15 -26.07 44.15 -2.45
CA LEU A 15 -24.98 43.82 -1.54
C LEU A 15 -24.19 42.68 -2.19
N CYS A 16 -23.16 43.03 -2.96
CA CYS A 16 -22.15 42.10 -3.40
C CYS A 16 -21.36 41.62 -2.17
N ALA A 17 -21.85 40.56 -1.53
CA ALA A 17 -21.00 39.77 -0.65
C ALA A 17 -20.01 38.99 -1.53
N ALA A 18 -18.79 39.51 -1.64
CA ALA A 18 -17.68 38.77 -2.19
C ALA A 18 -17.44 37.56 -1.29
N LEU A 19 -18.01 36.42 -1.66
CA LEU A 19 -17.57 35.13 -1.17
C LEU A 19 -16.16 34.92 -1.69
N THR A 20 -15.16 35.29 -0.90
CA THR A 20 -13.82 34.75 -1.06
C THR A 20 -13.91 33.26 -0.79
N VAL A 21 -14.09 32.48 -1.86
CA VAL A 21 -13.82 31.06 -1.82
C VAL A 21 -12.33 30.95 -1.53
N GLY A 22 -12.02 30.77 -0.25
CA GLY A 22 -10.71 30.31 0.17
C GLY A 22 -10.49 28.97 -0.51
N VAL A 23 -9.71 28.99 -1.59
CA VAL A 23 -9.13 27.79 -2.14
C VAL A 23 -8.25 27.26 -1.01
N LEU A 24 -8.77 26.33 -0.22
CA LEU A 24 -7.95 25.43 0.56
C LEU A 24 -7.08 24.71 -0.48
N THR A 25 -5.86 25.19 -0.63
CA THR A 25 -4.81 24.40 -1.25
C THR A 25 -4.65 23.20 -0.33
N MET A 26 -5.40 22.14 -0.60
CA MET A 26 -5.04 20.81 -0.14
C MET A 26 -3.61 20.65 -0.61
N GLY A 27 -2.68 20.54 0.34
CA GLY A 27 -1.31 20.23 0.01
C GLY A 27 -1.34 19.08 -0.99
N ALA A 28 -0.77 19.28 -2.15
CA ALA A 28 -0.59 18.24 -3.13
C ALA A 28 0.36 17.23 -2.50
N GLY A 29 -0.20 16.30 -1.71
CA GLY A 29 0.47 15.03 -1.44
C GLY A 29 0.77 14.46 -2.81
N ALA A 30 2.03 14.13 -3.11
CA ALA A 30 2.40 13.66 -4.41
C ALA A 30 1.52 12.46 -4.76
N ALA A 31 0.70 12.61 -5.78
CA ALA A 31 -0.11 11.51 -6.27
C ALA A 31 0.85 10.47 -6.83
N GLY A 32 0.65 9.20 -6.46
CA GLY A 32 1.48 8.13 -6.98
C GLY A 32 1.50 8.14 -8.51
N THR A 33 2.61 7.74 -9.08
CA THR A 33 2.76 7.63 -10.53
C THR A 33 2.07 6.37 -11.03
N ASN A 34 1.17 6.51 -12.00
CA ASN A 34 0.54 5.35 -12.64
C ASN A 34 1.55 4.52 -13.41
N VAL A 35 1.56 3.23 -13.13
CA VAL A 35 2.41 2.25 -13.79
C VAL A 35 1.58 1.07 -14.29
N THR A 36 2.01 0.47 -15.39
CA THR A 36 1.43 -0.79 -15.88
C THR A 36 2.09 -1.94 -15.12
N ALA A 37 1.29 -2.75 -14.45
CA ALA A 37 1.70 -3.93 -13.71
C ALA A 37 0.84 -5.14 -14.11
N GLN A 38 1.17 -6.32 -13.63
CA GLN A 38 0.45 -7.55 -13.90
C GLN A 38 -0.18 -8.06 -12.61
N LEU A 39 -1.50 -8.19 -12.58
CA LEU A 39 -2.18 -8.96 -11.54
C LEU A 39 -1.97 -10.43 -11.87
N SER A 40 -1.38 -11.18 -10.94
CA SER A 40 -0.87 -12.53 -11.19
C SER A 40 -1.44 -13.53 -10.16
N PRO A 41 -2.70 -13.96 -10.33
CA PRO A 41 -3.32 -14.95 -9.45
C PRO A 41 -2.64 -16.32 -9.52
N ASP A 42 -1.92 -16.60 -10.59
CA ASP A 42 -1.19 -17.85 -10.80
C ASP A 42 0.07 -17.96 -9.93
N ILE A 43 0.56 -16.82 -9.39
CA ILE A 43 1.67 -16.83 -8.45
C ILE A 43 1.23 -17.42 -7.12
N THR A 44 1.75 -18.60 -6.79
CA THR A 44 1.57 -19.23 -5.49
C THR A 44 2.57 -18.66 -4.49
N VAL A 45 2.11 -18.29 -3.31
CA VAL A 45 2.96 -17.83 -2.20
C VAL A 45 2.98 -18.88 -1.12
N VAL A 46 4.17 -19.43 -0.83
CA VAL A 46 4.39 -20.45 0.20
C VAL A 46 5.17 -19.84 1.35
N VAL A 47 4.65 -19.97 2.57
CA VAL A 47 5.34 -19.51 3.78
C VAL A 47 5.49 -20.69 4.73
N ASP A 48 6.73 -21.04 5.05
CA ASP A 48 7.09 -22.19 5.90
C ASP A 48 6.40 -23.50 5.46
N GLY A 49 6.38 -23.74 4.15
CA GLY A 49 5.81 -24.93 3.53
C GLY A 49 4.28 -24.93 3.35
N ALA A 50 3.59 -23.87 3.78
CA ALA A 50 2.15 -23.73 3.60
C ALA A 50 1.82 -22.68 2.54
N ALA A 51 1.00 -23.04 1.53
CA ALA A 51 0.47 -22.08 0.57
C ALA A 51 -0.49 -21.10 1.28
N ARG A 52 -0.42 -19.84 0.90
CA ARG A 52 -1.19 -18.76 1.52
C ARG A 52 -2.08 -18.08 0.50
N THR A 53 -3.33 -17.85 0.89
CA THR A 53 -4.28 -17.00 0.19
C THR A 53 -4.48 -15.73 1.00
N PHE A 54 -4.60 -14.59 0.34
CA PHE A 54 -4.69 -13.30 0.98
C PHE A 54 -6.04 -12.65 0.73
N TYR A 55 -6.53 -11.90 1.72
CA TYR A 55 -7.81 -11.21 1.63
C TYR A 55 -7.66 -9.74 2.02
N ASN A 56 -8.47 -8.88 1.41
CA ASN A 56 -8.55 -7.48 1.81
C ASN A 56 -9.44 -7.31 3.07
N ALA A 57 -9.62 -6.06 3.51
CA ALA A 57 -10.45 -5.77 4.67
C ALA A 57 -11.93 -6.16 4.50
N GLY A 58 -12.40 -6.25 3.25
CA GLY A 58 -13.76 -6.68 2.90
C GLY A 58 -13.93 -8.19 2.81
N GLY A 59 -12.85 -8.98 2.98
CA GLY A 59 -12.88 -10.43 2.81
C GLY A 59 -12.84 -10.88 1.34
N GLU A 60 -12.52 -10.00 0.41
CA GLU A 60 -12.31 -10.37 -1.00
C GLU A 60 -10.88 -10.87 -1.18
N GLU A 61 -10.71 -11.95 -1.94
CA GLU A 61 -9.39 -12.45 -2.28
C GLU A 61 -8.59 -11.42 -3.07
N VAL A 62 -7.34 -11.25 -2.72
CA VAL A 62 -6.39 -10.36 -3.39
C VAL A 62 -5.17 -11.15 -3.83
N HIS A 63 -4.68 -10.84 -5.01
CA HIS A 63 -3.63 -11.60 -5.66
C HIS A 63 -2.32 -10.84 -5.70
N PRO A 64 -1.19 -11.54 -5.84
CA PRO A 64 0.11 -10.93 -6.08
C PRO A 64 0.08 -10.01 -7.32
N ILE A 65 0.93 -9.00 -7.31
CA ILE A 65 1.16 -8.12 -8.45
C ILE A 65 2.62 -8.25 -8.86
N ALA A 66 2.86 -8.54 -10.13
CA ALA A 66 4.20 -8.50 -10.72
C ALA A 66 4.43 -7.13 -11.37
N TYR A 67 5.51 -6.48 -10.97
CA TYR A 67 5.93 -5.20 -11.54
C TYR A 67 7.44 -5.11 -11.60
N ASN A 68 7.97 -4.79 -12.76
CA ASN A 68 9.39 -4.57 -13.01
C ASN A 68 10.31 -5.70 -12.49
N GLY A 69 9.87 -6.96 -12.67
CA GLY A 69 10.60 -8.17 -12.23
C GLY A 69 10.53 -8.43 -10.73
N THR A 70 9.65 -7.75 -10.01
CA THR A 70 9.44 -7.91 -8.57
C THR A 70 7.99 -8.31 -8.30
N THR A 71 7.80 -9.32 -7.45
CA THR A 71 6.48 -9.70 -6.94
C THR A 71 6.14 -8.87 -5.72
N TYR A 72 4.93 -8.31 -5.71
CA TYR A 72 4.38 -7.50 -4.63
C TYR A 72 3.22 -8.25 -3.96
N LEU A 73 3.15 -8.18 -2.64
CA LEU A 73 2.07 -8.75 -1.85
C LEU A 73 1.32 -7.65 -1.07
N PRO A 74 0.01 -7.82 -0.82
CA PRO A 74 -0.77 -6.84 -0.07
C PRO A 74 -0.28 -6.74 1.37
N ILE A 75 -0.16 -5.51 1.87
CA ILE A 75 0.45 -5.25 3.18
C ILE A 75 -0.32 -5.87 4.35
N ARG A 76 -1.63 -6.04 4.21
CA ARG A 76 -2.45 -6.71 5.22
C ARG A 76 -2.02 -8.17 5.40
N ALA A 77 -1.72 -8.86 4.29
CA ALA A 77 -1.15 -10.20 4.33
C ALA A 77 0.14 -10.27 5.15
N ILE A 78 0.97 -9.22 5.04
CA ILE A 78 2.22 -9.13 5.79
C ILE A 78 1.95 -9.04 7.29
N GLY A 79 1.00 -8.19 7.69
CA GLY A 79 0.57 -8.09 9.09
C GLY A 79 0.08 -9.44 9.62
N GLU A 80 -0.70 -10.16 8.83
CA GLU A 80 -1.18 -11.50 9.19
C GLU A 80 -0.03 -12.50 9.35
N LEU A 81 0.90 -12.53 8.39
CA LEU A 81 2.06 -13.42 8.45
C LEU A 81 3.02 -13.10 9.61
N MET A 82 3.07 -11.85 10.06
CA MET A 82 3.90 -11.39 11.17
C MET A 82 3.16 -11.38 12.51
N ASP A 83 1.89 -11.76 12.56
CA ASP A 83 1.00 -11.64 13.71
C ASP A 83 0.95 -10.22 14.28
N LYS A 84 0.88 -9.22 13.40
CA LYS A 84 0.86 -7.79 13.74
C LYS A 84 -0.38 -7.08 13.19
N ASN A 85 -0.75 -5.99 13.85
CA ASN A 85 -1.76 -5.08 13.33
C ASN A 85 -1.19 -4.22 12.19
N VAL A 86 -2.01 -3.94 11.20
CA VAL A 86 -1.71 -3.01 10.10
C VAL A 86 -2.67 -1.83 10.18
N ASN A 87 -2.13 -0.63 10.31
CA ASN A 87 -2.87 0.62 10.35
C ASN A 87 -2.43 1.52 9.21
N TRP A 88 -3.37 2.29 8.66
CA TRP A 88 -3.13 3.30 7.64
C TRP A 88 -3.51 4.68 8.16
N ASP A 89 -2.59 5.63 8.07
CA ASP A 89 -2.85 7.05 8.31
C ASP A 89 -2.79 7.81 7.00
N GLN A 90 -3.95 8.25 6.53
CA GLN A 90 -4.10 9.00 5.27
C GLN A 90 -3.43 10.38 5.34
N SER A 91 -3.37 11.00 6.51
CA SER A 91 -2.85 12.37 6.65
C SER A 91 -1.33 12.44 6.52
N SER A 92 -0.65 11.40 6.98
CA SER A 92 0.81 11.26 6.90
C SER A 92 1.27 10.29 5.83
N LEU A 93 0.35 9.66 5.07
CA LEU A 93 0.61 8.59 4.12
C LEU A 93 1.47 7.47 4.74
N THR A 94 1.15 7.10 5.98
CA THR A 94 1.96 6.15 6.74
C THR A 94 1.22 4.84 6.96
N VAL A 95 1.86 3.74 6.60
CA VAL A 95 1.48 2.41 7.03
C VAL A 95 2.26 2.03 8.27
N SER A 96 1.58 1.61 9.32
CA SER A 96 2.20 1.11 10.56
C SER A 96 1.88 -0.37 10.76
N ILE A 97 2.90 -1.20 10.89
CA ILE A 97 2.83 -2.62 11.23
C ILE A 97 3.40 -2.77 12.64
N SER A 98 2.55 -3.03 13.63
CA SER A 98 3.01 -3.06 15.03
C SER A 98 2.03 -3.75 15.98
N GLY A 99 2.54 -4.09 17.17
CA GLY A 99 1.78 -4.73 18.23
C GLY A 99 1.30 -6.14 17.87
N ALA A 100 0.81 -6.89 18.82
CA ALA A 100 0.20 -8.20 18.57
C ALA A 100 -1.12 -8.02 17.82
N ARG A 101 -1.38 -8.91 16.86
CA ARG A 101 -2.59 -8.88 16.05
C ARG A 101 -3.82 -9.11 16.92
N THR A 102 -4.75 -8.18 16.86
CA THR A 102 -6.02 -8.24 17.60
C THR A 102 -7.21 -8.56 16.69
N ALA A 103 -7.03 -8.37 15.37
CA ALA A 103 -8.08 -8.67 14.39
C ALA A 103 -8.23 -10.19 14.22
N ALA A 104 -9.47 -10.67 14.25
CA ALA A 104 -9.77 -12.04 13.85
C ALA A 104 -9.47 -12.27 12.37
N ASP A 105 -9.18 -13.51 12.00
CA ASP A 105 -9.06 -13.89 10.61
C ASP A 105 -10.36 -13.57 9.87
N VAL A 106 -10.26 -12.86 8.75
CA VAL A 106 -11.42 -12.57 7.93
C VAL A 106 -11.75 -13.84 7.15
N ALA A 107 -12.97 -14.34 7.33
CA ALA A 107 -13.48 -15.41 6.47
C ALA A 107 -13.55 -14.87 5.03
N GLY A 108 -12.64 -15.34 4.18
CA GLY A 108 -12.49 -14.81 2.84
C GLY A 108 -13.40 -15.51 1.83
N THR A 109 -13.76 -14.75 0.80
CA THR A 109 -14.46 -15.29 -0.38
C THR A 109 -13.43 -15.46 -1.51
N PRO A 110 -13.20 -16.69 -1.99
CA PRO A 110 -12.28 -16.93 -3.08
C PRO A 110 -12.73 -16.27 -4.39
N ASP A 111 -11.79 -15.64 -5.10
CA ASP A 111 -12.01 -15.16 -6.46
C ASP A 111 -11.83 -16.30 -7.47
N ARG A 112 -12.93 -16.99 -7.77
CA ARG A 112 -12.93 -18.13 -8.72
C ARG A 112 -12.74 -17.72 -10.18
N ASN A 113 -12.80 -16.42 -10.47
CA ASN A 113 -12.67 -15.87 -11.81
C ASN A 113 -11.36 -15.08 -11.98
N ALA A 114 -10.45 -15.21 -11.02
CA ALA A 114 -9.16 -14.58 -11.11
C ALA A 114 -8.41 -15.05 -12.35
N MET A 115 -7.93 -14.09 -13.12
CA MET A 115 -7.09 -14.34 -14.31
C MET A 115 -5.94 -13.34 -14.33
N GLU A 116 -4.80 -13.79 -14.84
CA GLU A 116 -3.70 -12.90 -15.11
C GLU A 116 -4.14 -11.79 -16.07
N ARG A 117 -3.84 -10.55 -15.70
CA ARG A 117 -4.18 -9.38 -16.54
C ARG A 117 -3.32 -8.18 -16.24
N SER A 118 -3.11 -7.39 -17.27
CA SER A 118 -2.48 -6.07 -17.12
C SER A 118 -3.41 -5.14 -16.34
N ILE A 119 -2.85 -4.43 -15.38
CA ILE A 119 -3.54 -3.47 -14.53
C ILE A 119 -2.78 -2.15 -14.50
N THR A 120 -3.48 -1.08 -14.14
CA THR A 120 -2.85 0.19 -13.76
C THR A 120 -2.80 0.27 -12.25
N ALA A 121 -1.59 0.27 -11.68
CA ALA A 121 -1.34 0.51 -10.26
C ALA A 121 -0.65 1.87 -10.08
N ALA A 122 -0.69 2.44 -8.89
CA ALA A 122 0.05 3.64 -8.55
C ALA A 122 1.34 3.27 -7.79
N LEU A 123 2.50 3.62 -8.36
CA LEU A 123 3.77 3.58 -7.64
C LEU A 123 3.85 4.83 -6.75
N TRP A 124 4.02 4.64 -5.43
CA TRP A 124 3.88 5.74 -4.48
C TRP A 124 5.09 5.88 -3.54
N PRO A 125 6.11 6.64 -3.95
CA PRO A 125 7.33 6.84 -3.17
C PRO A 125 7.12 7.50 -1.80
N ASP A 126 6.07 8.31 -1.66
CA ASP A 126 5.81 9.08 -0.42
C ASP A 126 5.11 8.26 0.67
N ILE A 127 4.73 7.00 0.38
CA ILE A 127 4.21 6.12 1.42
C ILE A 127 5.36 5.70 2.34
N THR A 128 5.27 6.12 3.59
CA THR A 128 6.16 5.66 4.66
C THR A 128 5.65 4.34 5.23
N VAL A 129 6.55 3.39 5.40
CA VAL A 129 6.24 2.10 6.05
C VAL A 129 7.01 2.00 7.36
N MET A 130 6.27 1.92 8.46
CA MET A 130 6.80 1.78 9.81
C MET A 130 6.59 0.36 10.31
N VAL A 131 7.63 -0.28 10.83
CA VAL A 131 7.53 -1.60 11.48
C VAL A 131 8.09 -1.48 12.91
N ASP A 132 7.23 -1.71 13.88
CA ASP A 132 7.54 -1.55 15.32
C ASP A 132 8.17 -0.18 15.62
N GLY A 133 7.64 0.88 15.01
CA GLY A 133 8.10 2.26 15.21
C GLY A 133 9.36 2.63 14.41
N VAL A 134 9.89 1.74 13.58
CA VAL A 134 11.08 1.99 12.75
C VAL A 134 10.67 2.11 11.29
N GLU A 135 11.06 3.22 10.64
CA GLU A 135 10.86 3.40 9.21
C GLU A 135 11.67 2.39 8.41
N ARG A 136 11.05 1.82 7.37
CA ARG A 136 11.67 0.82 6.50
C ARG A 136 11.70 1.29 5.06
N THR A 137 12.86 1.16 4.45
CA THR A 137 13.06 1.30 3.01
C THR A 137 13.31 -0.08 2.40
N PHE A 138 12.97 -0.25 1.13
CA PHE A 138 13.00 -1.55 0.49
C PHE A 138 13.88 -1.52 -0.76
N THR A 139 14.50 -2.65 -1.05
CA THR A 139 15.31 -2.84 -2.26
C THR A 139 14.91 -4.12 -3.00
N ASP A 140 15.17 -4.13 -4.30
CA ASP A 140 15.06 -5.35 -5.13
C ASP A 140 16.32 -6.23 -5.03
N ALA A 141 16.36 -7.28 -5.85
CA ALA A 141 17.50 -8.21 -5.88
C ALA A 141 18.82 -7.56 -6.39
N GLN A 142 18.73 -6.41 -7.03
CA GLN A 142 19.87 -5.63 -7.53
C GLN A 142 20.22 -4.45 -6.61
N SER A 143 19.68 -4.45 -5.35
CA SER A 143 19.86 -3.37 -4.36
C SER A 143 19.33 -1.99 -4.82
N ARG A 144 18.43 -1.94 -5.79
CA ARG A 144 17.78 -0.70 -6.21
C ARG A 144 16.59 -0.43 -5.29
N THR A 145 16.41 0.83 -4.90
CA THR A 145 15.23 1.22 -4.10
C THR A 145 13.93 0.90 -4.85
N VAL A 146 13.01 0.26 -4.15
CA VAL A 146 11.67 -0.03 -4.63
C VAL A 146 10.64 0.59 -3.69
N TYR A 147 9.53 1.01 -4.25
CA TYR A 147 8.50 1.74 -3.54
C TYR A 147 7.20 0.95 -3.47
N PRO A 148 6.32 1.25 -2.51
CA PRO A 148 5.01 0.63 -2.44
C PRO A 148 4.19 0.86 -3.71
N LEU A 149 3.39 -0.13 -4.09
CA LEU A 149 2.32 0.00 -5.08
C LEU A 149 0.99 0.15 -4.37
N VAL A 150 0.08 0.92 -4.96
CA VAL A 150 -1.31 1.01 -4.52
C VAL A 150 -2.20 0.52 -5.64
N TYR A 151 -3.07 -0.43 -5.33
CA TYR A 151 -4.04 -0.98 -6.26
C TYR A 151 -5.35 -1.26 -5.52
N HIS A 152 -6.48 -0.78 -6.05
CA HIS A 152 -7.81 -0.90 -5.45
C HIS A 152 -7.85 -0.58 -3.94
N GLY A 153 -7.19 0.51 -3.54
CA GLY A 153 -7.15 0.95 -2.15
C GLY A 153 -6.28 0.11 -1.21
N SER A 154 -5.58 -0.88 -1.72
CA SER A 154 -4.63 -1.70 -0.95
C SER A 154 -3.20 -1.31 -1.28
N VAL A 155 -2.36 -1.23 -0.25
CA VAL A 155 -0.92 -1.04 -0.38
C VAL A 155 -0.26 -2.40 -0.55
N TYR A 156 0.67 -2.49 -1.49
CA TYR A 156 1.45 -3.69 -1.80
C TYR A 156 2.93 -3.42 -1.57
N LEU A 157 3.64 -4.36 -0.98
CA LEU A 157 5.09 -4.30 -0.77
C LEU A 157 5.82 -5.41 -1.51
N PRO A 158 7.08 -5.18 -1.91
CA PRO A 158 7.91 -6.20 -2.53
C PRO A 158 8.07 -7.43 -1.63
N VAL A 159 7.90 -8.62 -2.16
CA VAL A 159 7.97 -9.87 -1.39
C VAL A 159 9.33 -10.06 -0.69
N ARG A 160 10.43 -9.62 -1.29
CA ARG A 160 11.75 -9.68 -0.68
C ARG A 160 11.85 -8.80 0.57
N ALA A 161 11.23 -7.62 0.54
CA ALA A 161 11.12 -6.76 1.71
C ALA A 161 10.39 -7.47 2.86
N ILE A 162 9.32 -8.18 2.52
CA ILE A 162 8.52 -8.96 3.47
C ILE A 162 9.38 -10.08 4.08
N GLY A 163 10.10 -10.84 3.25
CA GLY A 163 11.04 -11.86 3.72
C GLY A 163 12.04 -11.28 4.72
N ASN A 164 12.66 -10.15 4.39
CA ASN A 164 13.60 -9.48 5.27
C ASN A 164 12.95 -9.05 6.61
N LEU A 165 11.73 -8.51 6.58
CA LEU A 165 11.00 -8.13 7.79
C LEU A 165 10.66 -9.35 8.67
N MET A 166 10.41 -10.50 8.05
CA MET A 166 10.09 -11.75 8.74
C MET A 166 11.35 -12.56 9.12
N GLY A 167 12.54 -12.12 8.74
CA GLY A 167 13.78 -12.88 8.92
C GLY A 167 13.83 -14.17 8.07
N LYS A 168 13.20 -14.16 6.90
CA LYS A 168 13.09 -15.34 6.02
C LYS A 168 13.80 -15.13 4.68
N ASN A 169 14.35 -16.22 4.16
CA ASN A 169 14.83 -16.23 2.78
C ASN A 169 13.66 -16.25 1.81
N VAL A 170 13.84 -15.56 0.68
CA VAL A 170 12.86 -15.52 -0.40
C VAL A 170 13.45 -16.15 -1.63
N SER A 171 12.80 -17.16 -2.18
CA SER A 171 13.14 -17.80 -3.45
C SER A 171 11.98 -17.73 -4.43
N TRP A 172 12.30 -17.77 -5.71
CA TRP A 172 11.38 -17.82 -6.83
C TRP A 172 11.64 -19.03 -7.70
N ASP A 173 10.62 -19.83 -7.94
CA ASP A 173 10.63 -20.90 -8.92
C ASP A 173 9.76 -20.49 -10.12
N GLY A 174 10.42 -20.19 -11.24
CA GLY A 174 9.72 -19.76 -12.45
C GLY A 174 9.03 -20.89 -13.22
N ALA A 175 9.30 -22.14 -12.91
CA ALA A 175 8.62 -23.28 -13.56
C ALA A 175 7.25 -23.54 -12.92
N THR A 176 7.11 -23.25 -11.65
CA THR A 176 5.87 -23.44 -10.89
C THR A 176 5.22 -22.12 -10.48
N GLU A 177 5.81 -20.98 -10.90
CA GLU A 177 5.39 -19.63 -10.50
C GLU A 177 5.19 -19.50 -9.00
N THR A 178 6.14 -20.04 -8.22
CA THR A 178 6.04 -20.11 -6.77
C THR A 178 7.07 -19.21 -6.10
N VAL A 179 6.58 -18.33 -5.23
CA VAL A 179 7.39 -17.58 -4.26
C VAL A 179 7.40 -18.36 -2.95
N THR A 180 8.58 -18.68 -2.44
CA THR A 180 8.73 -19.35 -1.15
C THR A 180 9.46 -18.45 -0.15
N LEU A 181 8.85 -18.24 1.02
CA LEU A 181 9.46 -17.60 2.18
C LEU A 181 9.70 -18.69 3.23
N SER A 182 10.95 -19.00 3.53
CA SER A 182 11.27 -20.08 4.47
C SER A 182 12.65 -19.93 5.10
N GLY A 183 12.87 -20.65 6.21
CA GLY A 183 14.12 -20.65 6.93
C GLY A 183 14.44 -19.33 7.60
N GLU A 184 15.60 -19.25 8.24
CA GLU A 184 16.15 -18.02 8.79
C GLU A 184 17.03 -17.33 7.74
N LEU A 185 16.97 -15.99 7.68
CA LEU A 185 17.92 -15.20 6.88
C LEU A 185 19.35 -15.55 7.30
N LEU A 186 20.08 -16.15 6.39
CA LEU A 186 21.52 -16.29 6.57
C LEU A 186 22.11 -14.88 6.50
N ILE A 187 22.62 -14.37 7.64
CA ILE A 187 23.21 -13.02 7.78
C ILE A 187 24.58 -12.95 7.07
N THR A 188 24.68 -13.46 5.85
CA THR A 188 25.89 -13.34 5.02
C THR A 188 25.93 -12.04 4.21
N ASP A 189 24.81 -11.26 4.17
CA ASP A 189 24.70 -10.05 3.34
C ASP A 189 24.42 -8.76 4.14
N VAL A 190 24.61 -8.75 5.46
CA VAL A 190 24.56 -7.52 6.23
C VAL A 190 25.97 -7.02 6.47
N SER A 191 26.50 -6.25 5.56
CA SER A 191 27.62 -5.36 5.89
C SER A 191 27.12 -4.36 6.92
N PRO A 192 27.60 -4.41 8.17
CA PRO A 192 27.26 -3.41 9.16
C PRO A 192 28.06 -2.14 8.85
N THR A 193 27.48 -1.21 8.11
CA THR A 193 27.98 0.16 8.16
C THR A 193 27.48 0.79 9.46
N VAL A 194 27.99 0.33 10.58
CA VAL A 194 27.93 1.08 11.83
C VAL A 194 29.12 2.03 11.82
N SER A 195 28.90 3.23 11.32
CA SER A 195 29.78 4.36 11.59
C SER A 195 29.61 4.72 13.08
N GLN A 196 30.43 4.15 13.93
CA GLN A 196 30.57 4.64 15.31
C GLN A 196 31.25 6.02 15.23
N LYS A 197 30.42 7.08 15.32
CA LYS A 197 30.92 8.42 15.55
C LYS A 197 31.33 8.52 17.01
N THR A 198 32.62 8.29 17.29
CA THR A 198 33.25 8.59 18.58
C THR A 198 33.21 10.11 18.75
N PHE A 199 32.53 10.58 19.79
CA PHE A 199 32.66 11.96 20.24
C PHE A 199 33.85 12.05 21.23
N PRO A 200 34.64 13.14 21.18
CA PRO A 200 35.71 13.39 22.13
C PRO A 200 35.21 13.75 23.54
#